data_4b6912c7da54e405583bbd9462eb4abf
#
_entry.id   4b6912c7da54e405583bbd9462eb4abf
#
_cell.length_a   1.000
_cell.length_b   1.000
_cell.length_c   1.000
_cell.angle_alpha   90.00
_cell.angle_beta   90.00
_cell.angle_gamma   90.00
#
_symmetry.space_group_name_H-M   'P 1'
#
loop_
_entity.id
_entity.type
_entity.pdbx_description
1 polymer ?
#
loop_
_entity_poly.entity_id
_entity_poly.type
_entity_poly.pdbx_seq_one_letter_code
_entity_poly.pdbx_strand_id
1 'polypeptide(L)'
;MMTPETLASLAAIAFASCWTPGPNNAMLASSGATFGLARTLPHLMGVALGFPVMAVIVGLFLGEAFQRSTLLQEGLRWGGAVLLLWVAWKIATAGGMGRAGSAPRPLRAHEAAAFQWINAKAWVMAIGTAAQFVRAEAPVTSALWIGGVFVVAGITSALGWAAGGAALGRFLATPARLAAFNRLMAAMIALGVVYMLAG
;
A
#
# COMPACT_ATOMS: atom_id res chain seq x y z
N MET A 1 -25.25 0.24 14.27
CA MET A 1 -24.11 -0.68 14.37
C MET A 1 -23.95 -1.40 13.05
N MET A 2 -22.72 -1.81 12.68
CA MET A 2 -22.53 -2.72 11.55
C MET A 2 -23.12 -4.09 11.89
N THR A 3 -23.87 -4.69 10.95
CA THR A 3 -24.33 -6.07 11.12
C THR A 3 -23.15 -7.06 10.92
N PRO A 4 -23.24 -8.29 11.44
CA PRO A 4 -22.21 -9.30 11.22
C PRO A 4 -21.92 -9.56 9.73
N GLU A 5 -22.96 -9.53 8.89
CA GLU A 5 -22.84 -9.74 7.43
C GLU A 5 -22.09 -8.58 6.77
N THR A 6 -22.38 -7.33 7.17
CA THR A 6 -21.69 -6.15 6.66
C THR A 6 -20.22 -6.18 7.09
N LEU A 7 -19.93 -6.57 8.35
CA LEU A 7 -18.57 -6.70 8.84
C LEU A 7 -17.81 -7.80 8.11
N ALA A 8 -18.44 -8.95 7.85
CA ALA A 8 -17.84 -10.04 7.07
C ALA A 8 -17.51 -9.59 5.64
N SER A 9 -18.42 -8.86 4.98
CA SER A 9 -18.20 -8.32 3.64
C SER A 9 -17.04 -7.31 3.62
N LEU A 10 -17.00 -6.39 4.58
CA LEU A 10 -15.90 -5.44 4.74
C LEU A 10 -14.57 -6.17 4.98
N ALA A 11 -14.55 -7.19 5.85
CA ALA A 11 -13.36 -7.99 6.11
C ALA A 11 -12.88 -8.72 4.85
N ALA A 12 -13.78 -9.36 4.10
CA ALA A 12 -13.45 -10.04 2.85
C ALA A 12 -12.80 -9.08 1.84
N ILE A 13 -13.38 -7.89 1.64
CA ILE A 13 -12.83 -6.87 0.75
C ILE A 13 -11.47 -6.36 1.26
N ALA A 14 -11.34 -6.09 2.57
CA ALA A 14 -10.11 -5.59 3.16
C ALA A 14 -8.97 -6.62 3.00
N PHE A 15 -9.21 -7.88 3.33
CA PHE A 15 -8.21 -8.94 3.17
C PHE A 15 -7.85 -9.15 1.71
N ALA A 16 -8.83 -9.31 0.82
CA ALA A 16 -8.59 -9.48 -0.60
C ALA A 16 -7.74 -8.33 -1.17
N SER A 17 -8.12 -7.09 -0.89
CA SER A 17 -7.43 -5.91 -1.41
C SER A 17 -6.03 -5.72 -0.82
N CYS A 18 -5.84 -5.94 0.50
CA CYS A 18 -4.52 -5.84 1.13
C CYS A 18 -3.55 -6.93 0.63
N TRP A 19 -4.02 -8.16 0.44
CA TRP A 19 -3.19 -9.27 -0.03
C TRP A 19 -2.96 -9.27 -1.53
N THR A 20 -3.83 -8.61 -2.32
CA THR A 20 -3.61 -8.47 -3.77
C THR A 20 -2.29 -7.75 -4.05
N PRO A 21 -1.43 -8.31 -4.92
CA PRO A 21 -0.19 -7.68 -5.31
C PRO A 21 -0.36 -6.21 -5.71
N GLY A 22 0.59 -5.37 -5.28
CA GLY A 22 0.57 -3.94 -5.55
C GLY A 22 1.83 -3.25 -5.04
N PRO A 23 1.93 -1.91 -5.22
CA PRO A 23 3.15 -1.17 -4.90
C PRO A 23 3.65 -1.38 -3.47
N ASN A 24 2.80 -1.24 -2.46
CA ASN A 24 3.18 -1.45 -1.06
C ASN A 24 3.73 -2.86 -0.82
N ASN A 25 3.06 -3.88 -1.36
CA ASN A 25 3.42 -5.27 -1.16
C ASN A 25 4.76 -5.61 -1.82
N ALA A 26 4.97 -5.13 -3.04
CA ALA A 26 6.24 -5.28 -3.75
C ALA A 26 7.39 -4.57 -3.02
N MET A 27 7.13 -3.36 -2.49
CA MET A 27 8.10 -2.59 -1.72
C MET A 27 8.46 -3.30 -0.40
N LEU A 28 7.46 -3.86 0.31
CA LEU A 28 7.68 -4.61 1.55
C LEU A 28 8.45 -5.92 1.29
N ALA A 29 8.10 -6.67 0.25
CA ALA A 29 8.82 -7.88 -0.14
C ALA A 29 10.27 -7.57 -0.52
N SER A 30 10.51 -6.55 -1.33
CA SER A 30 11.86 -6.08 -1.69
C SER A 30 12.65 -5.62 -0.46
N SER A 31 12.00 -4.87 0.45
CA SER A 31 12.60 -4.41 1.69
C SER A 31 12.98 -5.59 2.60
N GLY A 32 12.07 -6.56 2.76
CA GLY A 32 12.32 -7.78 3.52
C GLY A 32 13.48 -8.60 2.95
N ALA A 33 13.52 -8.78 1.63
CA ALA A 33 14.58 -9.52 0.94
C ALA A 33 15.95 -8.84 1.07
N THR A 34 15.98 -7.51 1.02
CA THR A 34 17.23 -6.73 1.02
C THR A 34 17.77 -6.48 2.44
N PHE A 35 16.89 -6.17 3.39
CA PHE A 35 17.29 -5.69 4.72
C PHE A 35 16.94 -6.65 5.85
N GLY A 36 16.15 -7.68 5.57
CA GLY A 36 15.57 -8.58 6.56
C GLY A 36 14.34 -8.00 7.26
N LEU A 37 13.58 -8.87 7.93
CA LEU A 37 12.29 -8.51 8.54
C LEU A 37 12.43 -7.45 9.63
N ALA A 38 13.40 -7.60 10.54
CA ALA A 38 13.56 -6.68 11.68
C ALA A 38 13.80 -5.23 11.24
N ARG A 39 14.65 -5.01 10.25
CA ARG A 39 14.91 -3.67 9.71
C ARG A 39 13.74 -3.13 8.88
N THR A 40 12.86 -4.00 8.38
CA THR A 40 11.67 -3.63 7.62
C THR A 40 10.47 -3.28 8.50
N LEU A 41 10.50 -3.57 9.80
CA LEU A 41 9.37 -3.28 10.71
C LEU A 41 8.87 -1.82 10.66
N PRO A 42 9.71 -0.78 10.67
CA PRO A 42 9.21 0.59 10.56
C PRO A 42 8.43 0.84 9.26
N HIS A 43 8.90 0.31 8.13
CA HIS A 43 8.22 0.37 6.84
C HIS A 43 6.86 -0.35 6.91
N LEU A 44 6.84 -1.57 7.43
CA LEU A 44 5.63 -2.37 7.64
C LEU A 44 4.59 -1.61 8.46
N MET A 45 4.97 -1.07 9.61
CA MET A 45 4.07 -0.31 10.48
C MET A 45 3.54 0.95 9.81
N GLY A 46 4.36 1.64 9.02
CA GLY A 46 3.93 2.79 8.25
C GLY A 46 2.86 2.46 7.21
N VAL A 47 2.99 1.32 6.51
CA VAL A 47 1.96 0.84 5.57
C VAL A 47 0.71 0.39 6.33
N ALA A 48 0.87 -0.47 7.35
CA ALA A 48 -0.21 -1.11 8.06
C ALA A 48 -1.10 -0.15 8.87
N LEU A 49 -0.56 0.98 9.32
CA LEU A 49 -1.29 2.00 10.06
C LEU A 49 -1.60 3.24 9.20
N GLY A 50 -0.75 3.58 8.25
CA GLY A 50 -0.94 4.74 7.40
C GLY A 50 -2.17 4.64 6.51
N PHE A 51 -2.42 3.47 5.91
CA PHE A 51 -3.61 3.27 5.09
C PHE A 51 -4.92 3.32 5.89
N PRO A 52 -5.09 2.64 7.03
CA PRO A 52 -6.30 2.77 7.85
C PRO A 52 -6.61 4.21 8.27
N VAL A 53 -5.59 4.97 8.66
CA VAL A 53 -5.75 6.41 8.97
C VAL A 53 -6.25 7.17 7.74
N MET A 54 -5.64 6.95 6.57
CA MET A 54 -6.09 7.53 5.32
C MET A 54 -7.55 7.13 5.02
N ALA A 55 -7.91 5.86 5.17
CA ALA A 55 -9.26 5.37 4.89
C ALA A 55 -10.32 6.05 5.79
N VAL A 56 -10.01 6.28 7.06
CA VAL A 56 -10.88 7.03 7.98
C VAL A 56 -11.04 8.48 7.52
N ILE A 57 -9.93 9.16 7.20
CA ILE A 57 -9.94 10.56 6.77
C ILE A 57 -10.71 10.72 5.44
N VAL A 58 -10.45 9.85 4.48
CA VAL A 58 -11.16 9.85 3.19
C VAL A 58 -12.64 9.57 3.38
N GLY A 59 -12.99 8.60 4.24
CA GLY A 59 -14.37 8.25 4.52
C GLY A 59 -15.16 9.39 5.19
N LEU A 60 -14.51 10.21 6.01
CA LEU A 60 -15.19 11.29 6.74
C LEU A 60 -15.23 12.63 5.99
N PHE A 61 -14.17 12.94 5.21
CA PHE A 61 -13.97 14.33 4.77
C PHE A 61 -13.69 14.48 3.27
N LEU A 62 -13.02 13.51 2.64
CA LEU A 62 -12.47 13.69 1.30
C LEU A 62 -13.18 12.89 0.20
N GLY A 63 -13.98 11.88 0.56
CA GLY A 63 -14.62 11.00 -0.40
C GLY A 63 -15.51 11.76 -1.39
N GLU A 64 -16.33 12.67 -0.89
CA GLU A 64 -17.22 13.48 -1.72
C GLU A 64 -16.48 14.53 -2.55
N ALA A 65 -15.50 15.22 -1.96
CA ALA A 65 -14.66 16.18 -2.68
C ALA A 65 -13.89 15.52 -3.82
N PHE A 66 -13.34 14.32 -3.57
CA PHE A 66 -12.65 13.54 -4.59
C PHE A 66 -13.58 13.12 -5.73
N GLN A 67 -14.78 12.64 -5.42
CA GLN A 67 -15.76 12.23 -6.44
C GLN A 67 -16.22 13.40 -7.34
N ARG A 68 -16.24 14.62 -6.81
CA ARG A 68 -16.67 15.82 -7.53
C ARG A 68 -15.54 16.55 -8.30
N SER A 69 -14.28 16.20 -8.06
CA SER A 69 -13.14 16.91 -8.65
C SER A 69 -12.36 16.04 -9.63
N THR A 70 -12.63 16.19 -10.92
CA THR A 70 -11.86 15.56 -12.00
C THR A 70 -10.39 15.96 -11.96
N LEU A 71 -10.07 17.20 -11.61
CA LEU A 71 -8.70 17.66 -11.45
C LEU A 71 -7.95 16.87 -10.37
N LEU A 72 -8.61 16.59 -9.24
CA LEU A 72 -8.01 15.83 -8.15
C LEU A 72 -7.81 14.36 -8.56
N GLN A 73 -8.79 13.78 -9.27
CA GLN A 73 -8.71 12.42 -9.79
C GLN A 73 -7.56 12.26 -10.79
N GLU A 74 -7.51 13.12 -11.81
CA GLU A 74 -6.48 13.09 -12.85
C GLU A 74 -5.08 13.43 -12.28
N GLY A 75 -5.00 14.44 -11.40
CA GLY A 75 -3.76 14.78 -10.72
C GLY A 75 -3.18 13.61 -9.92
N LEU A 76 -4.02 12.87 -9.19
CA LEU A 76 -3.61 11.69 -8.46
C LEU A 76 -3.26 10.52 -9.40
N ARG A 77 -4.05 10.32 -10.46
CA ARG A 77 -3.83 9.28 -11.46
C ARG A 77 -2.45 9.43 -12.11
N TRP A 78 -2.16 10.58 -12.69
CA TRP A 78 -0.91 10.82 -13.40
C TRP A 78 0.28 11.03 -12.47
N GLY A 79 0.11 11.85 -11.41
CA GLY A 79 1.16 12.08 -10.41
C GLY A 79 1.53 10.79 -9.67
N GLY A 80 0.53 9.99 -9.32
CA GLY A 80 0.73 8.67 -8.72
C GLY A 80 1.46 7.71 -9.67
N ALA A 81 1.07 7.69 -10.97
CA ALA A 81 1.73 6.85 -11.98
C ALA A 81 3.21 7.19 -12.12
N VAL A 82 3.57 8.46 -12.27
CA VAL A 82 4.97 8.90 -12.39
C VAL A 82 5.77 8.50 -11.17
N LEU A 83 5.23 8.72 -9.97
CA LEU A 83 5.93 8.37 -8.74
C LEU A 83 6.08 6.85 -8.58
N LEU A 84 5.05 6.07 -8.88
CA LEU A 84 5.10 4.60 -8.81
C LEU A 84 6.12 4.02 -9.80
N LEU A 85 6.21 4.57 -11.00
CA LEU A 85 7.23 4.18 -11.98
C LEU A 85 8.64 4.57 -11.51
N TRP A 86 8.79 5.74 -10.89
CA TRP A 86 10.06 6.12 -10.26
C TRP A 86 10.47 5.17 -9.13
N VAL A 87 9.52 4.76 -8.27
CA VAL A 87 9.76 3.76 -7.21
C VAL A 87 10.13 2.41 -7.82
N ALA A 88 9.41 1.96 -8.86
CA ALA A 88 9.71 0.73 -9.57
C ALA A 88 11.13 0.73 -10.14
N TRP A 89 11.51 1.84 -10.79
CA TRP A 89 12.87 2.00 -11.29
C TRP A 89 13.92 1.95 -10.17
N LYS A 90 13.67 2.61 -9.02
CA LYS A 90 14.56 2.56 -7.85
C LYS A 90 14.70 1.14 -7.28
N ILE A 91 13.63 0.38 -7.23
CA ILE A 91 13.68 -1.04 -6.81
C ILE A 91 14.46 -1.88 -7.82
N ALA A 92 14.24 -1.69 -9.12
CA ALA A 92 14.90 -2.47 -10.17
C ALA A 92 16.41 -2.23 -10.25
N THR A 93 16.86 -1.00 -9.97
CA THR A 93 18.24 -0.56 -10.20
C THR A 93 19.11 -0.51 -8.95
N ALA A 94 18.51 -0.46 -7.76
CA ALA A 94 19.27 -0.40 -6.51
C ALA A 94 18.88 -1.57 -5.59
N GLY A 95 19.84 -2.08 -4.87
CA GLY A 95 19.62 -3.10 -3.85
C GLY A 95 18.83 -2.60 -2.62
N GLY A 96 17.93 -1.64 -2.79
CA GLY A 96 17.08 -1.10 -1.73
C GLY A 96 16.69 0.36 -1.94
N MET A 97 15.54 0.77 -1.40
CA MET A 97 15.07 2.16 -1.43
C MET A 97 15.82 3.00 -0.40
N GLY A 98 16.72 3.86 -0.88
CA GLY A 98 17.37 4.89 -0.09
C GLY A 98 17.17 6.27 -0.74
N ARG A 99 17.29 7.34 0.03
CA ARG A 99 17.42 8.70 -0.52
C ARG A 99 18.68 8.76 -1.38
N ALA A 100 18.63 9.47 -2.49
CA ALA A 100 19.83 9.75 -3.27
C ALA A 100 20.89 10.39 -2.35
N GLY A 101 22.05 9.74 -2.25
CA GLY A 101 23.16 10.20 -1.40
C GLY A 101 23.22 9.63 0.03
N SER A 102 22.25 8.79 0.45
CA SER A 102 22.29 8.08 1.75
C SER A 102 22.49 6.58 1.57
N ALA A 103 23.03 5.90 2.59
CA ALA A 103 23.10 4.43 2.58
C ALA A 103 21.72 3.82 2.38
N PRO A 104 21.62 2.73 1.59
CA PRO A 104 20.34 2.05 1.36
C PRO A 104 19.70 1.62 2.68
N ARG A 105 18.43 1.96 2.88
CA ARG A 105 17.65 1.61 4.06
C ARG A 105 16.18 1.37 3.71
N PRO A 106 15.44 0.65 4.55
CA PRO A 106 13.98 0.59 4.44
C PRO A 106 13.36 2.00 4.61
N LEU A 107 12.13 2.17 4.13
CA LEU A 107 11.35 3.36 4.46
C LEU A 107 11.14 3.46 5.97
N ARG A 108 11.15 4.68 6.50
CA ARG A 108 10.69 4.96 7.85
C ARG A 108 9.16 4.89 7.91
N ALA A 109 8.60 4.69 9.10
CA ALA A 109 7.16 4.56 9.27
C ALA A 109 6.38 5.77 8.68
N HIS A 110 6.82 6.99 8.96
CA HIS A 110 6.16 8.19 8.42
C HIS A 110 6.31 8.34 6.89
N GLU A 111 7.44 7.90 6.30
CA GLU A 111 7.63 7.90 4.84
C GLU A 111 6.67 6.90 4.18
N ALA A 112 6.51 5.71 4.77
CA ALA A 112 5.60 4.70 4.29
C ALA A 112 4.12 5.08 4.51
N ALA A 113 3.79 5.77 5.60
CA ALA A 113 2.46 6.31 5.83
C ALA A 113 2.13 7.44 4.84
N ALA A 114 3.07 8.35 4.61
CA ALA A 114 2.91 9.43 3.62
C ALA A 114 2.74 8.87 2.19
N PHE A 115 3.43 7.76 1.87
CA PHE A 115 3.30 7.10 0.58
C PHE A 115 1.87 6.65 0.25
N GLN A 116 1.01 6.40 1.24
CA GLN A 116 -0.38 6.03 0.99
C GLN A 116 -1.14 7.12 0.23
N TRP A 117 -0.84 8.39 0.50
CA TRP A 117 -1.52 9.56 -0.10
C TRP A 117 -1.20 9.80 -1.58
N ILE A 118 -0.18 9.12 -2.09
CA ILE A 118 0.25 9.19 -3.48
C ILE A 118 0.08 7.84 -4.20
N ASN A 119 -0.35 6.82 -3.47
CA ASN A 119 -0.63 5.49 -4.00
C ASN A 119 -2.07 5.41 -4.51
N ALA A 120 -2.25 5.42 -5.82
CA ALA A 120 -3.58 5.36 -6.44
C ALA A 120 -4.41 4.14 -5.99
N LYS A 121 -3.78 2.96 -5.77
CA LYS A 121 -4.47 1.79 -5.21
C LYS A 121 -5.08 2.09 -3.84
N ALA A 122 -4.36 2.84 -2.98
CA ALA A 122 -4.86 3.22 -1.66
C ALA A 122 -6.09 4.14 -1.78
N TRP A 123 -6.10 5.09 -2.71
CA TRP A 123 -7.25 5.95 -2.96
C TRP A 123 -8.46 5.17 -3.46
N VAL A 124 -8.29 4.28 -4.44
CA VAL A 124 -9.39 3.43 -4.95
C VAL A 124 -9.98 2.59 -3.81
N MET A 125 -9.13 1.98 -2.99
CA MET A 125 -9.57 1.20 -1.83
C MET A 125 -10.31 2.07 -0.79
N ALA A 126 -9.75 3.23 -0.44
CA ALA A 126 -10.33 4.12 0.57
C ALA A 126 -11.70 4.67 0.10
N ILE A 127 -11.80 5.17 -1.14
CA ILE A 127 -13.05 5.70 -1.70
C ILE A 127 -14.07 4.58 -1.87
N GLY A 128 -13.67 3.43 -2.46
CA GLY A 128 -14.57 2.32 -2.70
C GLY A 128 -15.16 1.74 -1.42
N THR A 129 -14.35 1.61 -0.36
CA THR A 129 -14.84 1.15 0.94
C THR A 129 -15.68 2.23 1.65
N ALA A 130 -15.29 3.51 1.55
CA ALA A 130 -16.09 4.60 2.11
C ALA A 130 -17.47 4.67 1.46
N ALA A 131 -17.55 4.62 0.12
CA ALA A 131 -18.82 4.65 -0.62
C ALA A 131 -19.74 3.48 -0.28
N GLN A 132 -19.19 2.33 0.04
CA GLN A 132 -19.96 1.13 0.31
C GLN A 132 -20.35 0.96 1.79
N PHE A 133 -19.51 1.40 2.72
CA PHE A 133 -19.65 1.06 4.15
C PHE A 133 -19.81 2.26 5.09
N VAL A 134 -19.53 3.50 4.66
CA VAL A 134 -19.82 4.67 5.49
C VAL A 134 -21.32 4.97 5.42
N ARG A 135 -21.96 5.01 6.60
CA ARG A 135 -23.39 5.25 6.74
C ARG A 135 -23.63 6.69 7.14
N ALA A 136 -24.58 7.35 6.49
CA ALA A 136 -24.92 8.76 6.76
C ALA A 136 -25.39 8.98 8.21
N GLU A 137 -26.08 7.97 8.80
CA GLU A 137 -26.60 8.07 10.18
C GLU A 137 -25.51 7.88 11.24
N ALA A 138 -24.36 7.31 10.89
CA ALA A 138 -23.27 7.03 11.84
C ALA A 138 -21.89 7.08 11.12
N PRO A 139 -21.50 8.22 10.52
CA PRO A 139 -20.33 8.30 9.66
C PRO A 139 -19.04 8.01 10.43
N VAL A 140 -18.85 8.58 11.61
CA VAL A 140 -17.65 8.37 12.43
C VAL A 140 -17.51 6.90 12.83
N THR A 141 -18.56 6.30 13.35
CA THR A 141 -18.54 4.89 13.78
C THR A 141 -18.24 3.96 12.61
N SER A 142 -18.86 4.18 11.44
CA SER A 142 -18.61 3.37 10.26
C SER A 142 -17.16 3.53 9.74
N ALA A 143 -16.65 4.75 9.69
CA ALA A 143 -15.26 5.00 9.28
C ALA A 143 -14.26 4.34 10.25
N LEU A 144 -14.52 4.35 11.55
CA LEU A 144 -13.67 3.68 12.53
C LEU A 144 -13.70 2.15 12.38
N TRP A 145 -14.86 1.55 12.06
CA TRP A 145 -14.95 0.14 11.73
C TRP A 145 -14.12 -0.20 10.49
N ILE A 146 -14.20 0.61 9.44
CA ILE A 146 -13.36 0.47 8.23
C ILE A 146 -11.89 0.51 8.64
N GLY A 147 -11.47 1.54 9.38
CA GLY A 147 -10.10 1.67 9.86
C GLY A 147 -9.63 0.46 10.67
N GLY A 148 -10.43 -0.01 11.62
CA GLY A 148 -10.11 -1.16 12.48
C GLY A 148 -9.91 -2.46 11.68
N VAL A 149 -10.80 -2.75 10.75
CA VAL A 149 -10.69 -3.94 9.89
C VAL A 149 -9.45 -3.85 9.01
N PHE A 150 -9.15 -2.68 8.43
CA PHE A 150 -7.95 -2.48 7.62
C PHE A 150 -6.66 -2.49 8.43
N VAL A 151 -6.66 -2.16 9.73
CA VAL A 151 -5.50 -2.38 10.61
C VAL A 151 -5.15 -3.87 10.66
N VAL A 152 -6.14 -4.73 10.90
CA VAL A 152 -5.92 -6.18 10.99
C VAL A 152 -5.47 -6.76 9.64
N ALA A 153 -6.21 -6.46 8.56
CA ALA A 153 -5.88 -6.92 7.22
C ALA A 153 -4.51 -6.39 6.75
N GLY A 154 -4.21 -5.12 7.05
CA GLY A 154 -2.96 -4.45 6.70
C GLY A 154 -1.76 -5.04 7.43
N ILE A 155 -1.85 -5.26 8.74
CA ILE A 155 -0.77 -5.88 9.53
C ILE A 155 -0.46 -7.28 9.00
N THR A 156 -1.48 -8.12 8.81
CA THR A 156 -1.29 -9.49 8.34
C THR A 156 -0.67 -9.54 6.94
N SER A 157 -1.17 -8.72 6.03
CA SER A 157 -0.64 -8.62 4.67
C SER A 157 0.79 -8.07 4.65
N ALA A 158 1.03 -6.95 5.32
CA ALA A 158 2.34 -6.31 5.35
C ALA A 158 3.40 -7.23 5.98
N LEU A 159 3.04 -7.95 7.06
CA LEU A 159 3.89 -8.95 7.67
C LEU A 159 4.16 -10.13 6.71
N GLY A 160 3.12 -10.64 6.05
CA GLY A 160 3.24 -11.74 5.09
C GLY A 160 4.19 -11.39 3.94
N TRP A 161 4.04 -10.22 3.32
CA TRP A 161 4.90 -9.77 2.23
C TRP A 161 6.34 -9.49 2.68
N ALA A 162 6.55 -8.83 3.83
CA ALA A 162 7.87 -8.54 4.36
C ALA A 162 8.60 -9.82 4.83
N ALA A 163 7.90 -10.71 5.52
CA ALA A 163 8.46 -11.99 5.98
C ALA A 163 8.75 -12.93 4.80
N GLY A 164 7.83 -13.00 3.83
CA GLY A 164 8.04 -13.73 2.58
C GLY A 164 9.29 -13.25 1.84
N GLY A 165 9.44 -11.95 1.69
CA GLY A 165 10.65 -11.34 1.13
C GLY A 165 11.90 -11.69 1.94
N ALA A 166 11.86 -11.59 3.25
CA ALA A 166 12.98 -11.92 4.13
C ALA A 166 13.36 -13.41 4.08
N ALA A 167 12.37 -14.30 4.02
CA ALA A 167 12.60 -15.74 3.85
C ALA A 167 13.26 -16.05 2.50
N LEU A 168 12.76 -15.44 1.42
CA LEU A 168 13.36 -15.55 0.11
C LEU A 168 14.76 -14.95 0.04
N GLY A 169 15.06 -13.93 0.84
CA GLY A 169 16.39 -13.32 0.90
C GLY A 169 17.52 -14.32 1.12
N ARG A 170 17.26 -15.41 1.85
CA ARG A 170 18.24 -16.51 2.05
C ARG A 170 18.52 -17.25 0.76
N PHE A 171 17.54 -17.42 -0.13
CA PHE A 171 17.70 -18.04 -1.44
C PHE A 171 18.23 -17.07 -2.50
N LEU A 172 18.03 -15.76 -2.24
CA LEU A 172 18.49 -14.66 -3.07
C LEU A 172 19.92 -14.20 -2.70
N ALA A 173 20.72 -15.06 -2.09
CA ALA A 173 22.04 -14.76 -1.54
C ALA A 173 23.05 -14.25 -2.58
N THR A 174 22.79 -14.43 -3.88
CA THR A 174 23.63 -13.85 -4.93
C THR A 174 23.07 -12.52 -5.41
N PRO A 175 23.94 -11.51 -5.70
CA PRO A 175 23.50 -10.22 -6.22
C PRO A 175 22.59 -10.33 -7.46
N ALA A 176 22.86 -11.30 -8.33
CA ALA A 176 22.08 -11.54 -9.54
C ALA A 176 20.64 -11.99 -9.22
N ARG A 177 20.46 -12.92 -8.27
CA ARG A 177 19.13 -13.40 -7.86
C ARG A 177 18.32 -12.30 -7.16
N LEU A 178 18.96 -11.54 -6.27
CA LEU A 178 18.32 -10.41 -5.61
C LEU A 178 17.89 -9.34 -6.62
N ALA A 179 18.74 -9.04 -7.60
CA ALA A 179 18.40 -8.11 -8.67
C ALA A 179 17.24 -8.62 -9.52
N ALA A 180 17.20 -9.92 -9.85
CA ALA A 180 16.08 -10.52 -10.58
C ALA A 180 14.76 -10.42 -9.79
N PHE A 181 14.79 -10.72 -8.49
CA PHE A 181 13.63 -10.57 -7.61
C PHE A 181 13.14 -9.11 -7.54
N ASN A 182 14.05 -8.16 -7.36
CA ASN A 182 13.70 -6.75 -7.31
C ASN A 182 13.12 -6.26 -8.65
N ARG A 183 13.63 -6.75 -9.78
CA ARG A 183 13.06 -6.47 -11.12
C ARG A 183 11.64 -7.03 -11.25
N LEU A 184 11.39 -8.23 -10.72
CA LEU A 184 10.05 -8.81 -10.69
C LEU A 184 9.10 -7.95 -9.86
N MET A 185 9.51 -7.49 -8.67
CA MET A 185 8.70 -6.59 -7.85
C MET A 185 8.45 -5.24 -8.54
N ALA A 186 9.47 -4.71 -9.22
CA ALA A 186 9.32 -3.50 -10.01
C ALA A 186 8.35 -3.67 -11.19
N ALA A 187 8.41 -4.81 -11.88
CA ALA A 187 7.45 -5.13 -12.94
C ALA A 187 6.02 -5.23 -12.42
N MET A 188 5.80 -5.80 -11.24
CA MET A 188 4.46 -5.82 -10.60
C MET A 188 3.93 -4.41 -10.33
N ILE A 189 4.78 -3.48 -9.88
CA ILE A 189 4.39 -2.08 -9.69
C ILE A 189 4.04 -1.45 -11.04
N ALA A 190 4.88 -1.63 -12.06
CA ALA A 190 4.65 -1.09 -13.40
C ALA A 190 3.36 -1.62 -14.04
N LEU A 191 3.09 -2.93 -13.90
CA LEU A 191 1.83 -3.54 -14.37
C LEU A 191 0.62 -2.93 -13.63
N GLY A 192 0.74 -2.70 -12.32
CA GLY A 192 -0.29 -2.00 -11.54
C GLY A 192 -0.56 -0.58 -12.05
N VAL A 193 0.49 0.14 -12.48
CA VAL A 193 0.34 1.47 -13.10
C VAL A 193 -0.34 1.37 -14.46
N VAL A 194 0.05 0.42 -15.31
CA VAL A 194 -0.62 0.20 -16.61
C VAL A 194 -2.11 -0.09 -16.41
N TYR A 195 -2.44 -1.00 -15.50
CA TYR A 195 -3.85 -1.32 -15.19
C TYR A 195 -4.63 -0.08 -14.70
N MET A 196 -4.03 0.72 -13.82
CA MET A 196 -4.63 1.97 -13.33
C MET A 196 -4.89 3.00 -14.44
N LEU A 197 -3.97 3.09 -15.42
CA LEU A 197 -4.09 4.07 -16.52
C LEU A 197 -5.02 3.58 -17.65
N ALA A 198 -5.22 2.27 -17.77
CA ALA A 198 -6.09 1.67 -18.79
C ALA A 198 -7.58 1.65 -18.41
N GLY A 199 -7.92 1.74 -17.13
CA GLY A 199 -9.29 1.80 -16.60
C GLY A 199 -9.70 3.20 -16.22
#